data_f50ea4b4b609aa7b7ed08ed9f59f865f
#
_entry.id   f50ea4b4b609aa7b7ed08ed9f59f865f
#
_cell.length_a   1.000
_cell.length_b   1.000
_cell.length_c   1.000
_cell.angle_alpha   90.00
_cell.angle_beta   90.00
_cell.angle_gamma   90.00
#
_symmetry.space_group_name_H-M   'P 1'
#
loop_
_entity.id
_entity.type
_entity.pdbx_description
1 polymer ?
#
loop_
_entity_poly.entity_id
_entity_poly.type
_entity_poly.pdbx_seq_one_letter_code
_entity_poly.pdbx_strand_id
1 'polypeptide(L)'
;MLKVLKFGGSSLADAQQFAKVKAIVDADESRRVVIVSAPGKRFSGDHKITDLLYLCAAHIKYGVSCEDIFDMIRTRYLEIAHECGLSLDLTPAFDALWAKMQSGIEKDELASRGEYFSARLMAEYLGYEFLDAAEWVKFKFDGTVDTDASYEALRLAAGDRRVVIPGFYGVMPDGRIRTFSRGGSDITGALAAAALEADVYENWTDVSGILMADPRIVDDPAPIRYLTYGELRELSYIGAQVLHEGTIFPVREKNIPLNIRNTNDPVHPGTTILESIEGEDATDGSFITGIAGKKGFSVITIAKTGMSGDAGTLVKILEVLAKHEVNVEYIPSGIDIISLVVESAKVSKCLYTMLGELQKEVQPNKITVTEHIAIVAAVGRKMAYRPGISGKIFAKLGENGVNIRMITQGPEELNIIVGVEEKDFAQAIRVLYNSFVKEHI
;
A
#
# COMPACT_ATOMS: atom_id res chain seq x y z
N MET A 1 -10.25 -12.78 -23.12
CA MET A 1 -9.48 -12.47 -21.90
C MET A 1 -9.15 -10.99 -21.91
N LEU A 2 -9.39 -10.29 -20.81
CA LEU A 2 -9.06 -8.87 -20.63
C LEU A 2 -8.09 -8.72 -19.45
N LYS A 3 -6.96 -8.09 -19.68
CA LYS A 3 -6.03 -7.68 -18.63
C LYS A 3 -6.01 -6.16 -18.51
N VAL A 4 -6.13 -5.69 -17.27
CA VAL A 4 -5.92 -4.29 -16.91
C VAL A 4 -4.54 -4.18 -16.28
N LEU A 5 -3.71 -3.26 -16.78
CA LEU A 5 -2.35 -3.05 -16.29
C LEU A 5 -2.23 -1.70 -15.60
N LYS A 6 -1.46 -1.64 -14.53
CA LYS A 6 -1.03 -0.37 -13.94
C LYS A 6 0.49 -0.35 -13.85
N PHE A 7 1.09 0.73 -14.31
CA PHE A 7 2.52 0.97 -14.19
C PHE A 7 2.82 2.04 -13.15
N GLY A 8 3.70 1.72 -12.19
CA GLY A 8 4.16 2.65 -11.16
C GLY A 8 5.12 3.71 -11.70
N GLY A 9 5.37 4.75 -10.93
CA GLY A 9 6.23 5.86 -11.35
C GLY A 9 7.66 5.46 -11.72
N SER A 10 8.25 4.47 -11.03
CA SER A 10 9.57 3.91 -11.38
C SER A 10 9.60 3.27 -12.77
N SER A 11 8.48 2.72 -13.21
CA SER A 11 8.30 2.14 -14.55
C SER A 11 8.08 3.18 -15.65
N LEU A 12 8.03 4.46 -15.31
CA LEU A 12 7.73 5.58 -16.19
C LEU A 12 8.75 6.74 -16.05
N ALA A 13 9.88 6.46 -15.39
CA ALA A 13 10.86 7.47 -15.00
C ALA A 13 11.55 8.16 -16.20
N ASP A 14 11.73 7.45 -17.30
CA ASP A 14 12.43 7.88 -18.51
C ASP A 14 11.99 7.07 -19.75
N ALA A 15 12.56 7.39 -20.90
CA ALA A 15 12.26 6.72 -22.18
C ALA A 15 12.63 5.22 -22.19
N GLN A 16 13.69 4.83 -21.46
CA GLN A 16 14.07 3.41 -21.39
C GLN A 16 12.98 2.61 -20.65
N GLN A 17 12.41 3.17 -19.59
CA GLN A 17 11.29 2.55 -18.88
C GLN A 17 10.03 2.54 -19.76
N PHE A 18 9.75 3.60 -20.51
CA PHE A 18 8.65 3.62 -21.50
C PHE A 18 8.80 2.48 -22.52
N ALA A 19 10.01 2.23 -23.02
CA ALA A 19 10.27 1.13 -23.95
C ALA A 19 10.00 -0.24 -23.34
N LYS A 20 10.34 -0.45 -22.05
CA LYS A 20 9.99 -1.69 -21.33
C LYS A 20 8.49 -1.85 -21.18
N VAL A 21 7.77 -0.78 -20.80
CA VAL A 21 6.30 -0.79 -20.73
C VAL A 21 5.70 -1.19 -22.08
N LYS A 22 6.17 -0.59 -23.17
CA LYS A 22 5.70 -0.96 -24.51
C LYS A 22 5.95 -2.43 -24.84
N ALA A 23 7.15 -2.91 -24.60
CA ALA A 23 7.48 -4.34 -24.84
C ALA A 23 6.59 -5.30 -24.00
N ILE A 24 6.27 -4.94 -22.76
CA ILE A 24 5.34 -5.69 -21.92
C ILE A 24 3.94 -5.68 -22.50
N VAL A 25 3.42 -4.52 -22.88
CA VAL A 25 2.05 -4.38 -23.41
C VAL A 25 1.93 -5.13 -24.73
N ASP A 26 2.87 -4.97 -25.65
CA ASP A 26 2.87 -5.59 -26.99
C ASP A 26 3.03 -7.12 -26.94
N ALA A 27 3.59 -7.66 -25.86
CA ALA A 27 3.78 -9.11 -25.69
C ALA A 27 2.46 -9.91 -25.49
N ASP A 28 1.34 -9.23 -25.21
CA ASP A 28 0.07 -9.90 -24.93
C ASP A 28 -1.13 -9.03 -25.36
N GLU A 29 -1.84 -9.48 -26.38
CA GLU A 29 -3.00 -8.74 -26.94
C GLU A 29 -4.17 -8.56 -25.96
N SER A 30 -4.23 -9.33 -24.88
CA SER A 30 -5.23 -9.17 -23.82
C SER A 30 -5.01 -7.94 -22.96
N ARG A 31 -3.84 -7.29 -23.04
CA ARG A 31 -3.41 -6.09 -22.33
C ARG A 31 -3.94 -4.83 -23.00
N ARG A 32 -5.22 -4.56 -22.84
CA ARG A 32 -5.92 -3.51 -23.57
C ARG A 32 -6.14 -2.21 -22.79
N VAL A 33 -6.07 -2.27 -21.47
CA VAL A 33 -6.31 -1.10 -20.60
C VAL A 33 -5.07 -0.87 -19.75
N VAL A 34 -4.45 0.30 -19.93
CA VAL A 34 -3.16 0.63 -19.30
C VAL A 34 -3.32 1.88 -18.44
N ILE A 35 -3.13 1.74 -17.15
CA ILE A 35 -3.12 2.85 -16.19
C ILE A 35 -1.67 3.26 -15.91
N VAL A 36 -1.38 4.54 -15.98
CA VAL A 36 -0.04 5.07 -15.77
C VAL A 36 0.01 6.07 -14.63
N SER A 37 1.12 6.05 -13.89
CA SER A 37 1.47 7.05 -12.87
C SER A 37 2.28 8.19 -13.47
N ALA A 38 2.53 9.26 -12.71
CA ALA A 38 3.54 10.26 -13.05
C ALA A 38 4.95 9.65 -13.00
N PRO A 39 5.94 10.19 -13.76
CA PRO A 39 7.31 9.72 -13.75
C PRO A 39 7.93 9.76 -12.35
N GLY A 40 8.50 8.64 -11.95
CA GLY A 40 9.25 8.48 -10.70
C GLY A 40 10.68 9.02 -10.79
N LYS A 41 11.51 8.61 -9.84
CA LYS A 41 12.94 8.92 -9.84
C LYS A 41 13.68 8.04 -10.83
N ARG A 42 14.63 8.62 -11.58
CA ARG A 42 15.58 7.89 -12.44
C ARG A 42 16.75 7.30 -11.63
N PHE A 43 17.12 7.99 -10.54
CA PHE A 43 18.19 7.61 -9.61
C PHE A 43 17.91 8.17 -8.20
N SER A 44 18.69 7.77 -7.19
CA SER A 44 18.41 8.07 -5.78
C SER A 44 18.33 9.56 -5.44
N GLY A 45 19.10 10.41 -6.12
CA GLY A 45 19.12 11.87 -5.96
C GLY A 45 18.07 12.63 -6.78
N ASP A 46 17.29 11.94 -7.62
CA ASP A 46 16.31 12.57 -8.49
C ASP A 46 14.98 12.88 -7.78
N HIS A 47 14.12 13.65 -8.42
CA HIS A 47 12.81 14.04 -7.91
C HIS A 47 11.68 13.30 -8.64
N LYS A 48 10.63 12.93 -7.91
CA LYS A 48 9.39 12.48 -8.52
C LYS A 48 8.64 13.68 -9.08
N ILE A 49 8.03 13.52 -10.23
CA ILE A 49 7.23 14.61 -10.85
C ILE A 49 6.08 15.05 -9.93
N THR A 50 5.42 14.11 -9.25
CA THR A 50 4.34 14.44 -8.31
C THR A 50 4.85 15.31 -7.14
N ASP A 51 6.06 15.04 -6.62
CA ASP A 51 6.65 15.85 -5.55
C ASP A 51 6.96 17.29 -6.04
N LEU A 52 7.46 17.44 -7.29
CA LEU A 52 7.70 18.75 -7.90
C LEU A 52 6.39 19.52 -8.14
N LEU A 53 5.31 18.85 -8.57
CA LEU A 53 3.99 19.48 -8.73
C LEU A 53 3.43 19.97 -7.39
N TYR A 54 3.58 19.19 -6.32
CA TYR A 54 3.21 19.64 -4.97
C TYR A 54 4.07 20.79 -4.48
N LEU A 55 5.35 20.81 -4.83
CA LEU A 55 6.24 21.93 -4.50
C LEU A 55 5.82 23.19 -5.25
N CYS A 56 5.47 23.10 -6.54
CA CYS A 56 4.88 24.23 -7.29
C CYS A 56 3.60 24.74 -6.61
N ALA A 57 2.68 23.84 -6.23
CA ALA A 57 1.46 24.23 -5.54
C ALA A 57 1.74 24.98 -4.22
N ALA A 58 2.75 24.55 -3.46
CA ALA A 58 3.17 25.20 -2.24
C ALA A 58 3.75 26.61 -2.53
N HIS A 59 4.61 26.73 -3.54
CA HIS A 59 5.18 28.02 -3.95
C HIS A 59 4.08 29.01 -4.38
N ILE A 60 3.13 28.58 -5.22
CA ILE A 60 2.00 29.41 -5.64
C ILE A 60 1.21 29.91 -4.43
N LYS A 61 0.91 29.03 -3.48
CA LYS A 61 0.17 29.38 -2.25
C LYS A 61 0.84 30.47 -1.45
N TYR A 62 2.17 30.53 -1.44
CA TYR A 62 2.95 31.52 -0.71
C TYR A 62 3.46 32.67 -1.57
N GLY A 63 3.04 32.78 -2.83
CA GLY A 63 3.44 33.83 -3.76
C GLY A 63 4.93 33.78 -4.14
N VAL A 64 5.56 32.60 -4.08
CA VAL A 64 6.95 32.36 -4.48
C VAL A 64 6.99 31.84 -5.92
N SER A 65 7.98 32.27 -6.71
CA SER A 65 8.18 31.72 -8.07
C SER A 65 8.44 30.21 -8.01
N CYS A 66 7.84 29.47 -8.93
CA CYS A 66 8.09 28.03 -9.14
C CYS A 66 8.53 27.72 -10.59
N GLU A 67 8.99 28.74 -11.33
CA GLU A 67 9.35 28.62 -12.75
C GLU A 67 10.43 27.54 -12.95
N ASP A 68 11.54 27.60 -12.23
CA ASP A 68 12.63 26.63 -12.30
C ASP A 68 12.13 25.18 -12.02
N ILE A 69 11.21 25.04 -11.04
CA ILE A 69 10.64 23.74 -10.70
C ILE A 69 9.73 23.24 -11.83
N PHE A 70 8.93 24.12 -12.39
CA PHE A 70 8.05 23.79 -13.50
C PHE A 70 8.83 23.44 -14.77
N ASP A 71 9.94 24.13 -15.03
CA ASP A 71 10.83 23.81 -16.15
C ASP A 71 11.50 22.44 -15.98
N MET A 72 11.83 22.01 -14.77
CA MET A 72 12.29 20.64 -14.52
C MET A 72 11.22 19.61 -14.91
N ILE A 73 9.95 19.87 -14.59
CA ILE A 73 8.82 19.00 -14.95
C ILE A 73 8.66 18.95 -16.46
N ARG A 74 8.59 20.12 -17.11
CA ARG A 74 8.45 20.27 -18.56
C ARG A 74 9.58 19.53 -19.30
N THR A 75 10.81 19.77 -18.90
CA THR A 75 12.01 19.15 -19.51
C THR A 75 11.92 17.63 -19.45
N ARG A 76 11.54 17.05 -18.33
CA ARG A 76 11.40 15.59 -18.17
C ARG A 76 10.45 14.98 -19.21
N TYR A 77 9.28 15.57 -19.42
CA TYR A 77 8.32 15.04 -20.39
C TYR A 77 8.76 15.25 -21.84
N LEU A 78 9.39 16.39 -22.14
CA LEU A 78 9.93 16.65 -23.48
C LEU A 78 11.11 15.72 -23.81
N GLU A 79 11.98 15.42 -22.84
CA GLU A 79 13.04 14.41 -22.99
C GLU A 79 12.45 13.03 -23.31
N ILE A 80 11.46 12.57 -22.52
CA ILE A 80 10.78 11.28 -22.76
C ILE A 80 10.14 11.27 -24.17
N ALA A 81 9.42 12.32 -24.55
CA ALA A 81 8.79 12.42 -25.86
C ALA A 81 9.82 12.33 -27.01
N HIS A 82 10.90 13.09 -26.90
CA HIS A 82 11.98 13.13 -27.90
C HIS A 82 12.69 11.77 -28.02
N GLU A 83 13.10 11.19 -26.89
CA GLU A 83 13.82 9.91 -26.87
C GLU A 83 12.95 8.72 -27.31
N CYS A 84 11.64 8.77 -27.06
CA CYS A 84 10.68 7.80 -27.58
C CYS A 84 10.29 8.04 -29.04
N GLY A 85 10.76 9.12 -29.67
CA GLY A 85 10.44 9.45 -31.07
C GLY A 85 8.98 9.82 -31.30
N LEU A 86 8.33 10.44 -30.30
CA LEU A 86 6.92 10.81 -30.38
C LEU A 86 6.73 12.13 -31.19
N SER A 87 5.62 12.20 -31.92
CA SER A 87 5.24 13.38 -32.69
C SER A 87 4.41 14.38 -31.86
N LEU A 88 3.86 13.96 -30.74
CA LEU A 88 3.02 14.77 -29.85
C LEU A 88 3.81 15.95 -29.28
N ASP A 89 3.47 17.15 -29.71
CA ASP A 89 3.99 18.36 -29.09
C ASP A 89 3.20 18.70 -27.81
N LEU A 90 3.84 18.56 -26.69
CA LEU A 90 3.28 18.93 -25.38
C LEU A 90 3.51 20.41 -25.03
N THR A 91 4.28 21.15 -25.80
CA THR A 91 4.63 22.56 -25.51
C THR A 91 3.38 23.42 -25.30
N PRO A 92 2.35 23.40 -26.18
CA PRO A 92 1.16 24.22 -25.97
C PRO A 92 0.38 23.84 -24.70
N ALA A 93 0.40 22.56 -24.32
CA ALA A 93 -0.27 22.09 -23.10
C ALA A 93 0.47 22.55 -21.83
N PHE A 94 1.80 22.57 -21.84
CA PHE A 94 2.61 23.13 -20.76
C PHE A 94 2.45 24.63 -20.64
N ASP A 95 2.42 25.35 -21.77
CA ASP A 95 2.21 26.81 -21.76
C ASP A 95 0.83 27.18 -21.21
N ALA A 96 -0.21 26.43 -21.60
CA ALA A 96 -1.56 26.60 -21.04
C ALA A 96 -1.61 26.28 -19.52
N LEU A 97 -0.91 25.22 -19.08
CA LEU A 97 -0.80 24.89 -17.66
C LEU A 97 -0.08 25.98 -16.89
N TRP A 98 1.03 26.51 -17.42
CA TRP A 98 1.77 27.61 -16.82
C TRP A 98 0.91 28.87 -16.66
N ALA A 99 0.18 29.26 -17.71
CA ALA A 99 -0.74 30.39 -17.66
C ALA A 99 -1.83 30.18 -16.59
N LYS A 100 -2.35 28.97 -16.47
CA LYS A 100 -3.33 28.62 -15.43
C LYS A 100 -2.72 28.68 -14.02
N MET A 101 -1.48 28.24 -13.83
CA MET A 101 -0.76 28.35 -12.57
C MET A 101 -0.58 29.81 -12.15
N GLN A 102 -0.33 30.73 -13.08
CA GLN A 102 -0.19 32.17 -12.81
C GLN A 102 -1.54 32.84 -12.47
N SER A 103 -2.65 32.36 -13.02
CA SER A 103 -4.00 32.89 -12.75
C SER A 103 -4.70 32.25 -11.57
N GLY A 104 -4.15 31.18 -11.02
CA GLY A 104 -4.69 30.38 -9.93
C GLY A 104 -5.15 28.99 -10.40
N ILE A 105 -4.61 27.95 -9.78
CA ILE A 105 -4.95 26.56 -10.03
C ILE A 105 -5.16 25.83 -8.72
N GLU A 106 -6.15 24.95 -8.67
CA GLU A 106 -6.36 24.08 -7.52
C GLU A 106 -5.22 23.06 -7.39
N LYS A 107 -4.84 22.77 -6.15
CA LYS A 107 -3.72 21.86 -5.83
C LYS A 107 -3.89 20.48 -6.46
N ASP A 108 -5.09 19.91 -6.39
CA ASP A 108 -5.37 18.57 -6.90
C ASP A 108 -5.34 18.55 -8.44
N GLU A 109 -5.82 19.61 -9.08
CA GLU A 109 -5.72 19.75 -10.53
C GLU A 109 -4.27 19.84 -10.99
N LEU A 110 -3.44 20.62 -10.31
CA LEU A 110 -2.02 20.70 -10.65
C LEU A 110 -1.32 19.36 -10.44
N ALA A 111 -1.57 18.69 -9.31
CA ALA A 111 -0.98 17.38 -9.01
C ALA A 111 -1.36 16.31 -10.04
N SER A 112 -2.60 16.31 -10.54
CA SER A 112 -3.10 15.35 -11.53
C SER A 112 -2.40 15.45 -12.89
N ARG A 113 -1.75 16.58 -13.20
CA ARG A 113 -1.10 16.79 -14.50
C ARG A 113 0.10 15.87 -14.73
N GLY A 114 0.70 15.34 -13.65
CA GLY A 114 1.74 14.34 -13.76
C GLY A 114 1.28 13.10 -14.52
N GLU A 115 0.23 12.46 -14.02
CA GLU A 115 -0.36 11.28 -14.66
C GLU A 115 -0.97 11.60 -16.02
N TYR A 116 -1.60 12.77 -16.16
CA TYR A 116 -2.19 13.23 -17.40
C TYR A 116 -1.17 13.26 -18.55
N PHE A 117 -0.02 13.90 -18.36
CA PHE A 117 1.01 13.97 -19.40
C PHE A 117 1.66 12.61 -19.67
N SER A 118 1.89 11.80 -18.62
CA SER A 118 2.37 10.42 -18.81
C SER A 118 1.43 9.62 -19.70
N ALA A 119 0.11 9.72 -19.46
CA ALA A 119 -0.87 8.98 -20.22
C ALA A 119 -0.97 9.45 -21.67
N ARG A 120 -0.84 10.76 -21.92
CA ARG A 120 -0.80 11.32 -23.29
C ARG A 120 0.38 10.76 -24.09
N LEU A 121 1.58 10.76 -23.50
CA LEU A 121 2.78 10.21 -24.16
C LEU A 121 2.67 8.69 -24.36
N MET A 122 2.23 7.97 -23.34
CA MET A 122 2.13 6.52 -23.42
C MET A 122 1.05 6.08 -24.41
N ALA A 123 -0.05 6.82 -24.54
CA ALA A 123 -1.10 6.53 -25.50
C ALA A 123 -0.58 6.60 -26.94
N GLU A 124 0.16 7.67 -27.28
CA GLU A 124 0.79 7.77 -28.59
C GLU A 124 1.84 6.67 -28.80
N TYR A 125 2.68 6.43 -27.79
CA TYR A 125 3.75 5.43 -27.90
C TYR A 125 3.24 4.00 -28.11
N LEU A 126 2.10 3.66 -27.52
CA LEU A 126 1.43 2.36 -27.70
C LEU A 126 0.53 2.33 -28.94
N GLY A 127 0.15 3.48 -29.50
CA GLY A 127 -0.91 3.57 -30.52
C GLY A 127 -2.30 3.27 -29.94
N TYR A 128 -2.52 3.57 -28.65
CA TYR A 128 -3.77 3.40 -27.92
C TYR A 128 -4.50 4.75 -27.80
N GLU A 129 -5.80 4.71 -27.55
CA GLU A 129 -6.56 5.93 -27.27
C GLU A 129 -6.27 6.46 -25.86
N PHE A 130 -6.16 7.76 -25.73
CA PHE A 130 -6.11 8.42 -24.43
C PHE A 130 -7.53 8.58 -23.88
N LEU A 131 -7.76 8.12 -22.64
CA LEU A 131 -9.02 8.30 -21.92
C LEU A 131 -8.75 9.00 -20.59
N ASP A 132 -9.22 10.23 -20.44
CA ASP A 132 -9.00 11.00 -19.21
C ASP A 132 -9.74 10.37 -18.01
N ALA A 133 -9.06 10.23 -16.87
CA ALA A 133 -9.69 9.73 -15.65
C ALA A 133 -10.88 10.59 -15.19
N ALA A 134 -10.86 11.88 -15.46
CA ALA A 134 -11.97 12.78 -15.14
C ALA A 134 -13.28 12.47 -15.91
N GLU A 135 -13.19 11.75 -17.01
CA GLU A 135 -14.38 11.35 -17.77
C GLU A 135 -15.17 10.25 -17.07
N TRP A 136 -14.51 9.39 -16.29
CA TRP A 136 -15.14 8.20 -15.73
C TRP A 136 -14.99 8.03 -14.21
N VAL A 137 -13.87 8.45 -13.56
CA VAL A 137 -13.75 8.39 -12.09
C VAL A 137 -14.57 9.52 -11.48
N LYS A 138 -15.69 9.17 -10.86
CA LYS A 138 -16.61 10.09 -10.22
C LYS A 138 -16.48 10.02 -8.71
N PHE A 139 -16.36 11.19 -8.06
CA PHE A 139 -16.44 11.30 -6.61
C PHE A 139 -17.83 11.79 -6.18
N LYS A 140 -18.22 11.41 -4.96
CA LYS A 140 -19.36 11.98 -4.26
C LYS A 140 -18.94 13.28 -3.53
N PHE A 141 -19.91 14.06 -3.05
CA PHE A 141 -19.61 15.30 -2.30
C PHE A 141 -18.83 15.07 -1.01
N ASP A 142 -18.97 13.90 -0.38
CA ASP A 142 -18.18 13.51 0.81
C ASP A 142 -16.74 13.13 0.47
N GLY A 143 -16.41 13.03 -0.83
CA GLY A 143 -15.09 12.69 -1.34
C GLY A 143 -14.82 11.20 -1.44
N THR A 144 -15.79 10.35 -1.24
CA THR A 144 -15.72 8.92 -1.59
C THR A 144 -15.96 8.73 -3.08
N VAL A 145 -15.49 7.60 -3.64
CA VAL A 145 -15.74 7.27 -5.04
C VAL A 145 -17.20 6.84 -5.22
N ASP A 146 -17.84 7.35 -6.24
CA ASP A 146 -19.11 6.82 -6.74
C ASP A 146 -18.80 5.65 -7.68
N THR A 147 -18.74 4.45 -7.12
CA THR A 147 -18.34 3.25 -7.85
C THR A 147 -19.28 2.91 -8.98
N ASP A 148 -20.60 3.00 -8.76
CA ASP A 148 -21.59 2.64 -9.77
C ASP A 148 -21.53 3.58 -10.97
N ALA A 149 -21.53 4.90 -10.72
CA ALA A 149 -21.41 5.90 -11.78
C ALA A 149 -20.06 5.80 -12.51
N SER A 150 -18.96 5.52 -11.79
CA SER A 150 -17.64 5.35 -12.38
C SER A 150 -17.57 4.11 -13.27
N TYR A 151 -18.13 2.98 -12.81
CA TYR A 151 -18.10 1.73 -13.56
C TYR A 151 -18.92 1.84 -14.85
N GLU A 152 -20.13 2.42 -14.78
CA GLU A 152 -20.95 2.67 -15.97
C GLU A 152 -20.23 3.58 -16.96
N ALA A 153 -19.69 4.70 -16.49
CA ALA A 153 -18.96 5.64 -17.34
C ALA A 153 -17.75 5.00 -18.03
N LEU A 154 -16.95 4.17 -17.33
CA LEU A 154 -15.82 3.51 -17.93
C LEU A 154 -16.23 2.47 -18.97
N ARG A 155 -17.26 1.65 -18.70
CA ARG A 155 -17.75 0.66 -19.68
C ARG A 155 -18.20 1.33 -20.98
N LEU A 156 -18.89 2.46 -20.89
CA LEU A 156 -19.30 3.23 -22.05
C LEU A 156 -18.12 3.88 -22.77
N ALA A 157 -17.18 4.44 -22.01
CA ALA A 157 -16.03 5.15 -22.58
C ALA A 157 -14.97 4.22 -23.16
N ALA A 158 -14.64 3.11 -22.52
CA ALA A 158 -13.61 2.19 -22.98
C ALA A 158 -14.12 1.19 -24.01
N GLY A 159 -15.28 0.59 -23.79
CA GLY A 159 -15.80 -0.47 -24.67
C GLY A 159 -14.76 -1.57 -24.92
N ASP A 160 -14.60 -1.96 -26.18
CA ASP A 160 -13.56 -2.90 -26.64
C ASP A 160 -12.25 -2.23 -27.07
N ARG A 161 -12.12 -0.93 -26.86
CA ARG A 161 -10.96 -0.15 -27.30
C ARG A 161 -9.71 -0.45 -26.47
N ARG A 162 -8.55 -0.16 -27.05
CA ARG A 162 -7.28 -0.13 -26.35
C ARG A 162 -7.04 1.27 -25.84
N VAL A 163 -6.98 1.43 -24.51
CA VAL A 163 -6.92 2.75 -23.87
C VAL A 163 -5.77 2.88 -22.89
N VAL A 164 -5.21 4.10 -22.81
CA VAL A 164 -4.31 4.52 -21.73
C VAL A 164 -5.02 5.55 -20.87
N ILE A 165 -5.02 5.31 -19.58
CA ILE A 165 -5.74 6.10 -18.59
C ILE A 165 -4.73 6.70 -17.60
N PRO A 166 -4.76 8.01 -17.32
CA PRO A 166 -4.01 8.57 -16.21
C PRO A 166 -4.58 8.07 -14.89
N GLY A 167 -3.71 7.59 -13.98
CA GLY A 167 -4.12 7.21 -12.64
C GLY A 167 -4.30 8.41 -11.71
N PHE A 168 -4.60 8.14 -10.42
CA PHE A 168 -4.48 9.06 -9.29
C PHE A 168 -5.63 10.06 -9.10
N TYR A 169 -6.46 10.38 -10.05
CA TYR A 169 -7.49 11.42 -9.91
C TYR A 169 -8.82 11.06 -10.57
N GLY A 170 -9.81 11.87 -10.30
CA GLY A 170 -11.14 11.88 -10.92
C GLY A 170 -11.79 13.23 -10.77
N VAL A 171 -13.11 13.30 -10.94
CA VAL A 171 -13.88 14.55 -10.93
C VAL A 171 -14.95 14.54 -9.83
N MET A 172 -15.08 15.66 -9.13
CA MET A 172 -16.13 15.95 -8.18
C MET A 172 -17.44 16.33 -8.90
N PRO A 173 -18.61 16.27 -8.24
CA PRO A 173 -19.89 16.66 -8.86
C PRO A 173 -19.93 18.12 -9.32
N ASP A 174 -19.11 18.99 -8.78
CA ASP A 174 -18.97 20.39 -9.17
C ASP A 174 -17.97 20.64 -10.32
N GLY A 175 -17.42 19.55 -10.90
CA GLY A 175 -16.46 19.60 -12.01
C GLY A 175 -15.00 19.80 -11.60
N ARG A 176 -14.70 19.99 -10.30
CA ARG A 176 -13.30 20.12 -9.84
C ARG A 176 -12.59 18.77 -9.86
N ILE A 177 -11.32 18.80 -10.20
CA ILE A 177 -10.45 17.62 -10.10
C ILE A 177 -10.16 17.32 -8.62
N ARG A 178 -10.20 16.05 -8.28
CA ARG A 178 -9.82 15.53 -6.96
C ARG A 178 -8.84 14.38 -7.12
N THR A 179 -7.77 14.41 -6.31
CA THR A 179 -6.78 13.32 -6.24
C THR A 179 -7.11 12.35 -5.10
N PHE A 180 -6.73 11.08 -5.28
CA PHE A 180 -6.73 10.11 -4.19
C PHE A 180 -5.62 10.44 -3.18
N SER A 181 -5.85 10.16 -1.90
CA SER A 181 -4.92 10.52 -0.83
C SER A 181 -3.64 9.69 -0.82
N ARG A 182 -3.70 8.41 -1.22
CA ARG A 182 -2.57 7.46 -1.30
C ARG A 182 -2.85 6.37 -2.33
N GLY A 183 -1.79 5.87 -2.98
CA GLY A 183 -1.91 4.76 -3.92
C GLY A 183 -2.89 5.00 -5.08
N GLY A 184 -3.07 6.26 -5.48
CA GLY A 184 -4.17 6.64 -6.36
C GLY A 184 -4.17 5.95 -7.71
N SER A 185 -3.00 5.73 -8.31
CA SER A 185 -2.93 4.99 -9.58
C SER A 185 -3.25 3.50 -9.40
N ASP A 186 -2.93 2.91 -8.23
CA ASP A 186 -3.33 1.54 -7.89
C ASP A 186 -4.85 1.44 -7.73
N ILE A 187 -5.46 2.43 -7.06
CA ILE A 187 -6.92 2.52 -6.92
C ILE A 187 -7.57 2.67 -8.29
N THR A 188 -7.07 3.56 -9.15
CA THR A 188 -7.59 3.73 -10.51
C THR A 188 -7.52 2.42 -11.30
N GLY A 189 -6.41 1.67 -11.19
CA GLY A 189 -6.25 0.37 -11.83
C GLY A 189 -7.24 -0.67 -11.31
N ALA A 190 -7.43 -0.73 -9.99
CA ALA A 190 -8.39 -1.64 -9.37
C ALA A 190 -9.84 -1.32 -9.75
N LEU A 191 -10.21 -0.03 -9.77
CA LEU A 191 -11.53 0.43 -10.23
C LEU A 191 -11.75 0.08 -11.70
N ALA A 192 -10.75 0.29 -12.57
CA ALA A 192 -10.85 -0.04 -13.98
C ALA A 192 -10.99 -1.55 -14.20
N ALA A 193 -10.21 -2.36 -13.47
CA ALA A 193 -10.31 -3.82 -13.54
C ALA A 193 -11.69 -4.31 -13.08
N ALA A 194 -12.21 -3.77 -11.98
CA ALA A 194 -13.54 -4.10 -11.46
C ALA A 194 -14.67 -3.66 -12.42
N ALA A 195 -14.58 -2.43 -12.96
CA ALA A 195 -15.58 -1.88 -13.88
C ALA A 195 -15.70 -2.71 -15.16
N LEU A 196 -14.58 -3.16 -15.70
CA LEU A 196 -14.51 -3.91 -16.98
C LEU A 196 -14.55 -5.44 -16.78
N GLU A 197 -14.71 -5.89 -15.53
CA GLU A 197 -14.73 -7.31 -15.17
C GLU A 197 -13.51 -8.06 -15.76
N ALA A 198 -12.33 -7.49 -15.53
CA ALA A 198 -11.08 -8.02 -16.06
C ALA A 198 -10.77 -9.42 -15.52
N ASP A 199 -10.16 -10.26 -16.34
CA ASP A 199 -9.71 -11.60 -15.92
C ASP A 199 -8.50 -11.51 -14.96
N VAL A 200 -7.67 -10.47 -15.08
CA VAL A 200 -6.51 -10.20 -14.22
C VAL A 200 -6.23 -8.71 -14.15
N TYR A 201 -5.88 -8.23 -12.95
CA TYR A 201 -5.28 -6.93 -12.74
C TYR A 201 -3.77 -7.08 -12.51
N GLU A 202 -2.94 -6.62 -13.46
CA GLU A 202 -1.48 -6.65 -13.36
C GLU A 202 -0.95 -5.31 -12.81
N ASN A 203 -0.34 -5.33 -11.62
CA ASN A 203 0.33 -4.16 -11.04
C ASN A 203 1.85 -4.26 -11.27
N TRP A 204 2.36 -3.47 -12.20
CA TRP A 204 3.76 -3.45 -12.59
C TRP A 204 4.54 -2.39 -11.82
N THR A 205 5.62 -2.81 -11.17
CA THR A 205 6.48 -2.01 -10.29
C THR A 205 7.96 -2.35 -10.53
N ASP A 206 8.85 -1.98 -9.63
CA ASP A 206 10.30 -2.25 -9.68
C ASP A 206 10.74 -3.46 -8.84
N VAL A 207 9.80 -4.21 -8.28
CA VAL A 207 10.08 -5.43 -7.52
C VAL A 207 9.38 -6.65 -8.12
N SER A 208 10.02 -7.83 -8.04
CA SER A 208 9.53 -9.08 -8.61
C SER A 208 8.49 -9.79 -7.73
N GLY A 209 7.51 -9.04 -7.23
CA GLY A 209 6.47 -9.55 -6.33
C GLY A 209 6.78 -9.28 -4.85
N ILE A 210 6.11 -10.02 -3.97
CA ILE A 210 6.22 -9.91 -2.51
C ILE A 210 7.21 -10.94 -2.02
N LEU A 211 8.11 -10.53 -1.13
CA LEU A 211 9.09 -11.42 -0.51
C LEU A 211 8.58 -11.95 0.83
N MET A 212 8.98 -13.15 1.20
CA MET A 212 8.58 -13.80 2.45
C MET A 212 9.13 -13.12 3.71
N ALA A 213 10.14 -12.25 3.57
CA ALA A 213 10.69 -11.41 4.64
C ALA A 213 11.27 -10.12 4.05
N ASP A 214 11.58 -9.14 4.93
CA ASP A 214 12.23 -7.89 4.55
C ASP A 214 13.68 -8.13 4.08
N PRO A 215 14.05 -7.79 2.83
CA PRO A 215 15.40 -8.00 2.31
C PRO A 215 16.47 -7.16 3.02
N ARG A 216 16.09 -6.16 3.81
CA ARG A 216 17.02 -5.40 4.67
C ARG A 216 17.41 -6.16 5.94
N ILE A 217 16.67 -7.24 6.27
CA ILE A 217 16.88 -8.05 7.48
C ILE A 217 17.36 -9.45 7.13
N VAL A 218 16.79 -10.05 6.10
CA VAL A 218 17.11 -11.39 5.62
C VAL A 218 17.78 -11.27 4.26
N ASP A 219 18.94 -11.87 4.10
CA ASP A 219 19.64 -11.89 2.82
C ASP A 219 18.93 -12.85 1.86
N ASP A 220 18.58 -12.35 0.66
CA ASP A 220 17.93 -13.06 -0.43
C ASP A 220 16.67 -13.85 0.01
N PRO A 221 15.64 -13.14 0.50
CA PRO A 221 14.42 -13.82 0.93
C PRO A 221 13.64 -14.37 -0.27
N ALA A 222 13.06 -15.56 -0.12
CA ALA A 222 12.27 -16.21 -1.16
C ALA A 222 11.07 -15.38 -1.57
N PRO A 223 10.69 -15.38 -2.86
CA PRO A 223 9.47 -14.71 -3.32
C PRO A 223 8.23 -15.53 -2.98
N ILE A 224 7.14 -14.85 -2.64
CA ILE A 224 5.83 -15.46 -2.46
C ILE A 224 5.18 -15.59 -3.84
N ARG A 225 4.86 -16.81 -4.26
CA ARG A 225 4.22 -17.04 -5.55
C ARG A 225 2.72 -16.76 -5.53
N TYR A 226 2.04 -17.27 -4.50
CA TYR A 226 0.60 -17.10 -4.31
C TYR A 226 0.29 -16.61 -2.90
N LEU A 227 -0.63 -15.67 -2.80
CA LEU A 227 -1.03 -15.01 -1.57
C LEU A 227 -2.55 -14.82 -1.57
N THR A 228 -3.21 -15.03 -0.44
CA THR A 228 -4.62 -14.61 -0.31
C THR A 228 -4.72 -13.14 0.06
N TYR A 229 -5.86 -12.50 -0.24
CA TYR A 229 -6.12 -11.14 0.21
C TYR A 229 -6.08 -11.01 1.74
N GLY A 230 -6.50 -12.06 2.47
CA GLY A 230 -6.38 -12.10 3.93
C GLY A 230 -4.93 -12.06 4.40
N GLU A 231 -4.06 -12.91 3.84
CA GLU A 231 -2.62 -12.93 4.16
C GLU A 231 -1.92 -11.62 3.79
N LEU A 232 -2.26 -11.04 2.62
CA LEU A 232 -1.74 -9.74 2.20
C LEU A 232 -2.06 -8.64 3.22
N ARG A 233 -3.32 -8.62 3.71
CA ARG A 233 -3.76 -7.67 4.71
C ARG A 233 -2.95 -7.80 5.99
N GLU A 234 -2.76 -9.02 6.48
CA GLU A 234 -1.97 -9.29 7.69
C GLU A 234 -0.51 -8.84 7.52
N LEU A 235 0.15 -9.21 6.41
CA LEU A 235 1.52 -8.78 6.12
C LEU A 235 1.64 -7.25 6.01
N SER A 236 0.70 -6.60 5.32
CA SER A 236 0.73 -5.15 5.11
C SER A 236 0.51 -4.38 6.42
N TYR A 237 -0.40 -4.85 7.27
CA TYR A 237 -0.69 -4.23 8.57
C TYR A 237 0.54 -4.24 9.49
N ILE A 238 1.30 -5.32 9.48
CA ILE A 238 2.47 -5.51 10.34
C ILE A 238 3.76 -4.93 9.73
N GLY A 239 3.67 -4.27 8.58
CA GLY A 239 4.75 -3.45 8.03
C GLY A 239 5.41 -3.96 6.76
N ALA A 240 4.93 -5.03 6.14
CA ALA A 240 5.33 -5.34 4.78
C ALA A 240 4.79 -4.25 3.83
N GLN A 241 5.70 -3.50 3.22
CA GLN A 241 5.32 -2.43 2.28
C GLN A 241 4.99 -3.05 0.91
N VAL A 242 3.76 -3.53 0.73
CA VAL A 242 3.36 -4.17 -0.51
C VAL A 242 2.36 -3.32 -1.29
N LEU A 243 1.16 -3.19 -0.76
CA LEU A 243 0.05 -2.41 -1.32
C LEU A 243 -0.79 -1.86 -0.17
N HIS A 244 -1.38 -0.70 -0.39
CA HIS A 244 -2.34 -0.14 0.56
C HIS A 244 -3.68 -0.90 0.46
N GLU A 245 -4.29 -1.29 1.58
CA GLU A 245 -5.53 -2.07 1.62
C GLU A 245 -6.65 -1.46 0.77
N GLY A 246 -6.81 -0.14 0.82
CA GLY A 246 -7.81 0.59 0.01
C GLY A 246 -7.63 0.46 -1.50
N THR A 247 -6.44 0.01 -1.97
CA THR A 247 -6.15 -0.14 -3.40
C THR A 247 -6.65 -1.46 -3.99
N ILE A 248 -6.90 -2.45 -3.15
CA ILE A 248 -7.27 -3.81 -3.58
C ILE A 248 -8.76 -4.12 -3.44
N PHE A 249 -9.49 -3.28 -2.69
CA PHE A 249 -10.89 -3.52 -2.39
C PHE A 249 -11.78 -3.76 -3.64
N PRO A 250 -11.70 -2.93 -4.71
CA PRO A 250 -12.54 -3.13 -5.89
C PRO A 250 -12.33 -4.48 -6.60
N VAL A 251 -11.07 -4.93 -6.72
CA VAL A 251 -10.75 -6.21 -7.38
C VAL A 251 -11.09 -7.40 -6.50
N ARG A 252 -10.94 -7.24 -5.19
CA ARG A 252 -11.33 -8.26 -4.22
C ARG A 252 -12.84 -8.53 -4.25
N GLU A 253 -13.67 -7.49 -4.25
CA GLU A 253 -15.14 -7.63 -4.32
C GLU A 253 -15.61 -8.40 -5.57
N LYS A 254 -14.85 -8.29 -6.66
CA LYS A 254 -15.14 -8.97 -7.93
C LYS A 254 -14.39 -10.29 -8.11
N ASN A 255 -13.64 -10.74 -7.10
CA ASN A 255 -12.77 -11.92 -7.17
C ASN A 255 -11.79 -11.90 -8.35
N ILE A 256 -11.31 -10.71 -8.74
CA ILE A 256 -10.33 -10.56 -9.81
C ILE A 256 -8.93 -10.83 -9.26
N PRO A 257 -8.16 -11.75 -9.85
CA PRO A 257 -6.76 -11.96 -9.47
C PRO A 257 -5.93 -10.70 -9.65
N LEU A 258 -5.11 -10.36 -8.63
CA LEU A 258 -4.14 -9.28 -8.70
C LEU A 258 -2.73 -9.88 -8.82
N ASN A 259 -2.00 -9.52 -9.88
CA ASN A 259 -0.63 -9.99 -10.08
C ASN A 259 0.37 -8.83 -9.98
N ILE A 260 1.29 -8.90 -9.00
CA ILE A 260 2.37 -7.91 -8.81
C ILE A 260 3.57 -8.37 -9.60
N ARG A 261 4.05 -7.54 -10.53
CA ARG A 261 5.11 -7.89 -11.48
C ARG A 261 6.18 -6.81 -11.58
N ASN A 262 7.37 -7.24 -12.02
CA ASN A 262 8.51 -6.35 -12.18
C ASN A 262 8.66 -5.89 -13.64
N THR A 263 8.62 -4.57 -13.86
CA THR A 263 8.86 -3.98 -15.18
C THR A 263 10.29 -4.23 -15.68
N ASN A 264 11.25 -4.37 -14.76
CA ASN A 264 12.65 -4.63 -15.09
C ASN A 264 12.98 -6.12 -15.28
N ASP A 265 12.05 -7.01 -14.88
CA ASP A 265 12.15 -8.47 -15.06
C ASP A 265 10.77 -9.04 -15.43
N PRO A 266 10.29 -8.79 -16.65
CA PRO A 266 8.94 -9.17 -17.08
C PRO A 266 8.75 -10.69 -17.26
N VAL A 267 9.82 -11.46 -17.26
CA VAL A 267 9.76 -12.95 -17.34
C VAL A 267 9.40 -13.54 -15.98
N HIS A 268 9.82 -12.90 -14.89
CA HIS A 268 9.49 -13.35 -13.55
C HIS A 268 7.97 -13.31 -13.32
N PRO A 269 7.33 -14.40 -12.82
CA PRO A 269 5.87 -14.48 -12.69
C PRO A 269 5.30 -13.52 -11.65
N GLY A 270 6.14 -13.00 -10.73
CA GLY A 270 5.71 -12.14 -9.64
C GLY A 270 4.91 -12.87 -8.56
N THR A 271 4.08 -12.13 -7.83
CA THR A 271 3.15 -12.67 -6.82
C THR A 271 1.71 -12.52 -7.31
N THR A 272 0.95 -13.62 -7.30
CA THR A 272 -0.48 -13.59 -7.60
C THR A 272 -1.29 -13.62 -6.32
N ILE A 273 -2.22 -12.66 -6.17
CA ILE A 273 -3.09 -12.49 -5.01
C ILE A 273 -4.51 -12.89 -5.42
N LEU A 274 -5.13 -13.77 -4.62
CA LEU A 274 -6.42 -14.42 -4.88
C LEU A 274 -7.32 -14.32 -3.64
N GLU A 275 -8.62 -14.54 -3.77
CA GLU A 275 -9.50 -14.67 -2.60
C GLU A 275 -9.26 -15.99 -1.87
N SER A 276 -9.10 -17.08 -2.62
CA SER A 276 -8.78 -18.41 -2.08
C SER A 276 -7.75 -19.12 -2.96
N ILE A 277 -6.96 -19.98 -2.37
CA ILE A 277 -5.96 -20.80 -3.05
C ILE A 277 -6.32 -22.26 -2.79
N GLU A 278 -6.64 -22.99 -3.86
CA GLU A 278 -7.05 -24.40 -3.83
C GLU A 278 -6.10 -25.27 -4.68
N GLY A 279 -6.13 -26.59 -4.43
CA GLY A 279 -5.36 -27.55 -5.21
C GLY A 279 -3.88 -27.65 -4.82
N GLU A 280 -3.03 -28.02 -5.78
CA GLU A 280 -1.59 -28.23 -5.58
C GLU A 280 -0.85 -26.95 -5.16
N ASP A 281 -1.30 -25.78 -5.62
CA ASP A 281 -0.76 -24.48 -5.24
C ASP A 281 -0.99 -24.13 -3.74
N ALA A 282 -1.90 -24.85 -3.05
CA ALA A 282 -2.11 -24.77 -1.61
C ALA A 282 -1.14 -25.63 -0.79
N THR A 283 -0.33 -26.46 -1.42
CA THR A 283 0.43 -27.56 -0.81
C THR A 283 1.93 -27.53 -1.09
N ASP A 284 2.53 -26.35 -1.27
CA ASP A 284 3.99 -26.22 -1.42
C ASP A 284 4.80 -26.67 -0.18
N GLY A 285 4.12 -27.26 0.82
CA GLY A 285 4.73 -27.77 2.06
C GLY A 285 4.97 -26.69 3.11
N SER A 286 5.08 -25.43 2.72
CA SER A 286 5.25 -24.32 3.64
C SER A 286 3.92 -23.92 4.27
N PHE A 287 3.90 -23.80 5.59
CA PHE A 287 2.74 -23.29 6.35
C PHE A 287 2.91 -21.80 6.69
N ILE A 288 4.09 -21.22 6.50
CA ILE A 288 4.35 -19.79 6.63
C ILE A 288 4.46 -19.20 5.22
N THR A 289 3.58 -18.24 4.95
CA THR A 289 3.56 -17.50 3.69
C THR A 289 4.51 -16.33 3.74
N GLY A 290 4.67 -15.70 4.93
CA GLY A 290 5.59 -14.59 5.10
C GLY A 290 5.80 -14.22 6.57
N ILE A 291 6.90 -13.49 6.81
CA ILE A 291 7.28 -12.98 8.13
C ILE A 291 7.46 -11.48 8.00
N ALA A 292 6.67 -10.74 8.74
CA ALA A 292 6.71 -9.29 8.77
C ALA A 292 6.90 -8.78 10.20
N GLY A 293 7.32 -7.53 10.32
CA GLY A 293 7.43 -6.92 11.64
C GLY A 293 7.58 -5.41 11.58
N LYS A 294 7.24 -4.77 12.68
CA LYS A 294 7.29 -3.31 12.84
C LYS A 294 7.81 -2.95 14.22
N LYS A 295 8.68 -1.94 14.28
CA LYS A 295 9.20 -1.35 15.51
C LYS A 295 8.36 -0.15 15.95
N GLY A 296 8.64 0.37 17.13
CA GLY A 296 8.08 1.64 17.60
C GLY A 296 6.77 1.49 18.35
N PHE A 297 6.63 0.44 19.14
CA PHE A 297 5.46 0.23 20.00
C PHE A 297 5.77 0.43 21.47
N SER A 298 4.75 0.87 22.20
CA SER A 298 4.70 0.92 23.65
C SER A 298 3.56 0.04 24.15
N VAL A 299 3.77 -0.64 25.27
CA VAL A 299 2.75 -1.45 25.94
C VAL A 299 2.36 -0.77 27.24
N ILE A 300 1.11 -0.32 27.34
CA ILE A 300 0.52 0.27 28.53
C ILE A 300 -0.25 -0.84 29.25
N THR A 301 0.26 -1.26 30.40
CA THR A 301 -0.36 -2.32 31.19
C THR A 301 -1.10 -1.72 32.40
N ILE A 302 -2.38 -1.98 32.50
CA ILE A 302 -3.30 -1.50 33.52
C ILE A 302 -3.71 -2.69 34.38
N ALA A 303 -3.39 -2.67 35.67
CA ALA A 303 -3.80 -3.69 36.62
C ALA A 303 -4.84 -3.09 37.58
N LYS A 304 -5.97 -3.76 37.70
CA LYS A 304 -7.08 -3.37 38.60
C LYS A 304 -7.76 -4.61 39.15
N THR A 305 -7.76 -4.76 40.47
CA THR A 305 -8.43 -5.88 41.13
C THR A 305 -9.94 -5.89 40.86
N GLY A 306 -10.47 -7.05 40.48
CA GLY A 306 -11.88 -7.20 40.14
C GLY A 306 -12.29 -6.66 38.76
N MET A 307 -11.33 -6.39 37.88
CA MET A 307 -11.58 -5.85 36.53
C MET A 307 -12.49 -6.76 35.71
N SER A 308 -12.33 -8.07 35.81
CA SER A 308 -13.14 -9.05 35.09
C SER A 308 -14.62 -9.01 35.44
N GLY A 309 -14.97 -8.53 36.61
CA GLY A 309 -16.36 -8.33 37.08
C GLY A 309 -16.94 -6.95 36.78
N ASP A 310 -16.14 -6.02 36.26
CA ASP A 310 -16.52 -4.63 35.96
C ASP A 310 -16.59 -4.41 34.44
N ALA A 311 -17.76 -4.62 33.87
CA ALA A 311 -17.99 -4.47 32.42
C ALA A 311 -17.68 -3.05 31.86
N GLY A 312 -17.69 -2.02 32.73
CA GLY A 312 -17.42 -0.63 32.32
C GLY A 312 -15.93 -0.28 32.25
N THR A 313 -15.04 -1.05 32.87
CA THR A 313 -13.62 -0.69 32.94
C THR A 313 -12.96 -0.60 31.55
N LEU A 314 -13.19 -1.58 30.68
CA LEU A 314 -12.62 -1.55 29.31
C LEU A 314 -13.16 -0.37 28.49
N VAL A 315 -14.44 -0.05 28.63
CA VAL A 315 -15.05 1.09 27.93
C VAL A 315 -14.34 2.40 28.35
N LYS A 316 -14.19 2.64 29.65
CA LYS A 316 -13.49 3.84 30.17
C LYS A 316 -12.05 3.93 29.67
N ILE A 317 -11.34 2.80 29.62
CA ILE A 317 -9.95 2.76 29.10
C ILE A 317 -9.95 3.21 27.62
N LEU A 318 -10.81 2.62 26.79
CA LEU A 318 -10.86 2.92 25.36
C LEU A 318 -11.37 4.35 25.08
N GLU A 319 -12.31 4.88 25.86
CA GLU A 319 -12.77 6.26 25.77
C GLU A 319 -11.63 7.26 26.02
N VAL A 320 -10.77 7.00 27.04
CA VAL A 320 -9.60 7.86 27.29
C VAL A 320 -8.63 7.83 26.09
N LEU A 321 -8.34 6.65 25.53
CA LEU A 321 -7.46 6.55 24.38
C LEU A 321 -8.06 7.26 23.14
N ALA A 322 -9.34 7.05 22.89
CA ALA A 322 -10.06 7.68 21.78
C ALA A 322 -10.04 9.22 21.88
N LYS A 323 -10.22 9.78 23.08
CA LYS A 323 -10.12 11.22 23.34
C LYS A 323 -8.77 11.80 22.96
N HIS A 324 -7.69 11.01 23.12
CA HIS A 324 -6.34 11.38 22.76
C HIS A 324 -5.94 10.98 21.33
N GLU A 325 -6.89 10.48 20.53
CA GLU A 325 -6.67 9.99 19.16
C GLU A 325 -5.59 8.88 19.07
N VAL A 326 -5.49 8.03 20.11
CA VAL A 326 -4.56 6.92 20.20
C VAL A 326 -5.26 5.64 19.77
N ASN A 327 -4.82 5.08 18.63
CA ASN A 327 -5.28 3.77 18.19
C ASN A 327 -4.63 2.66 19.01
N VAL A 328 -5.41 1.61 19.30
CA VAL A 328 -4.92 0.39 19.95
C VAL A 328 -4.71 -0.66 18.88
N GLU A 329 -3.50 -1.19 18.79
CA GLU A 329 -3.15 -2.24 17.82
C GLU A 329 -3.53 -3.64 18.33
N TYR A 330 -3.22 -3.94 19.60
CA TYR A 330 -3.56 -5.22 20.25
C TYR A 330 -3.92 -5.01 21.71
N ILE A 331 -4.77 -5.91 22.25
CA ILE A 331 -5.22 -5.85 23.63
C ILE A 331 -5.02 -7.23 24.31
N PRO A 332 -3.79 -7.64 24.64
CA PRO A 332 -3.56 -8.80 25.47
C PRO A 332 -4.19 -8.57 26.86
N SER A 333 -5.05 -9.48 27.29
CA SER A 333 -5.79 -9.33 28.54
C SER A 333 -5.67 -10.57 29.44
N GLY A 334 -5.65 -10.34 30.75
CA GLY A 334 -5.78 -11.34 31.79
C GLY A 334 -6.99 -11.04 32.67
N ILE A 335 -7.11 -11.70 33.81
CA ILE A 335 -8.26 -11.57 34.72
C ILE A 335 -8.36 -10.14 35.29
N ASP A 336 -7.27 -9.61 35.83
CA ASP A 336 -7.19 -8.30 36.47
C ASP A 336 -6.16 -7.36 35.77
N ILE A 337 -5.79 -7.69 34.55
CA ILE A 337 -4.76 -6.97 33.78
C ILE A 337 -5.22 -6.80 32.34
N ILE A 338 -5.12 -5.57 31.82
CA ILE A 338 -5.27 -5.27 30.40
C ILE A 338 -3.98 -4.59 29.94
N SER A 339 -3.44 -5.08 28.84
CA SER A 339 -2.31 -4.43 28.15
C SER A 339 -2.78 -3.85 26.82
N LEU A 340 -2.38 -2.63 26.53
CA LEU A 340 -2.71 -1.90 25.30
C LEU A 340 -1.43 -1.70 24.53
N VAL A 341 -1.35 -2.27 23.35
CA VAL A 341 -0.22 -2.07 22.44
C VAL A 341 -0.55 -0.91 21.53
N VAL A 342 0.27 0.12 21.55
CA VAL A 342 0.06 1.39 20.86
C VAL A 342 1.33 1.87 20.16
N GLU A 343 1.21 2.62 19.08
CA GLU A 343 2.38 3.24 18.41
C GLU A 343 3.02 4.30 19.31
N SER A 344 4.30 4.13 19.65
CA SER A 344 5.04 5.04 20.52
C SER A 344 5.02 6.50 20.04
N ALA A 345 5.12 6.72 18.72
CA ALA A 345 5.12 8.06 18.13
C ALA A 345 3.80 8.83 18.32
N LYS A 346 2.66 8.10 18.39
CA LYS A 346 1.36 8.71 18.66
C LYS A 346 1.17 9.02 20.13
N VAL A 347 1.57 8.09 20.99
CA VAL A 347 1.41 8.19 22.44
C VAL A 347 2.36 9.19 23.08
N SER A 348 3.60 9.32 22.60
CA SER A 348 4.63 10.16 23.22
C SER A 348 4.21 11.61 23.48
N LYS A 349 3.32 12.15 22.63
CA LYS A 349 2.83 13.55 22.72
C LYS A 349 1.81 13.76 23.84
N CYS A 350 1.07 12.73 24.24
CA CYS A 350 -0.03 12.81 25.20
C CYS A 350 0.12 11.84 26.39
N LEU A 351 1.23 11.12 26.48
CA LEU A 351 1.41 9.98 27.41
C LEU A 351 1.04 10.36 28.85
N TYR A 352 1.66 11.37 29.42
CA TYR A 352 1.45 11.72 30.83
C TYR A 352 0.03 12.22 31.11
N THR A 353 -0.56 12.99 30.19
CA THR A 353 -1.94 13.47 30.32
C THR A 353 -2.91 12.31 30.28
N MET A 354 -2.72 11.41 29.32
CA MET A 354 -3.52 10.21 29.14
C MET A 354 -3.41 9.24 30.35
N LEU A 355 -2.20 9.03 30.89
CA LEU A 355 -1.99 8.23 32.09
C LEU A 355 -2.69 8.85 33.32
N GLY A 356 -2.66 10.18 33.46
CA GLY A 356 -3.39 10.88 34.51
C GLY A 356 -4.90 10.73 34.41
N GLU A 357 -5.46 10.78 33.19
CA GLU A 357 -6.88 10.53 32.95
C GLU A 357 -7.25 9.06 33.22
N LEU A 358 -6.43 8.10 32.76
CA LEU A 358 -6.62 6.67 33.06
C LEU A 358 -6.61 6.41 34.59
N GLN A 359 -5.69 7.06 35.31
CA GLN A 359 -5.63 6.95 36.78
C GLN A 359 -6.92 7.47 37.43
N LYS A 360 -7.50 8.56 36.93
CA LYS A 360 -8.71 9.18 37.47
C LYS A 360 -9.97 8.37 37.14
N GLU A 361 -10.17 8.01 35.86
CA GLU A 361 -11.41 7.41 35.37
C GLU A 361 -11.51 5.90 35.67
N VAL A 362 -10.38 5.20 35.66
CA VAL A 362 -10.32 3.73 35.85
C VAL A 362 -9.99 3.34 37.28
N GLN A 363 -9.23 4.21 38.01
CA GLN A 363 -8.72 3.95 39.36
C GLN A 363 -7.98 2.61 39.46
N PRO A 364 -6.97 2.35 38.63
CA PRO A 364 -6.23 1.10 38.65
C PRO A 364 -5.31 1.01 39.89
N ASN A 365 -4.97 -0.20 40.27
CA ASN A 365 -3.96 -0.44 41.28
C ASN A 365 -2.56 -0.06 40.82
N LYS A 366 -2.30 -0.27 39.49
CA LYS A 366 -1.01 0.01 38.88
C LYS A 366 -1.17 0.27 37.38
N ILE A 367 -0.43 1.25 36.88
CA ILE A 367 -0.18 1.44 35.44
C ILE A 367 1.31 1.35 35.20
N THR A 368 1.71 0.58 34.19
CA THR A 368 3.11 0.49 33.73
C THR A 368 3.19 0.74 32.23
N VAL A 369 4.24 1.40 31.77
CA VAL A 369 4.53 1.62 30.38
C VAL A 369 5.84 0.93 30.06
N THR A 370 5.82 0.04 29.06
CA THR A 370 7.02 -0.60 28.51
C THR A 370 7.23 -0.09 27.10
N GLU A 371 8.30 0.63 26.88
CA GLU A 371 8.66 1.19 25.57
C GLU A 371 9.62 0.26 24.82
N HIS A 372 9.94 0.62 23.57
CA HIS A 372 10.89 -0.11 22.73
C HIS A 372 10.48 -1.55 22.44
N ILE A 373 9.18 -1.75 22.19
CA ILE A 373 8.64 -3.03 21.75
C ILE A 373 8.54 -3.03 20.22
N ALA A 374 8.92 -4.16 19.64
CA ALA A 374 8.70 -4.49 18.24
C ALA A 374 7.70 -5.65 18.15
N ILE A 375 6.89 -5.63 17.10
CA ILE A 375 5.95 -6.69 16.78
C ILE A 375 6.50 -7.48 15.62
N VAL A 376 6.49 -8.80 15.70
CA VAL A 376 6.86 -9.73 14.63
C VAL A 376 5.71 -10.72 14.47
N ALA A 377 5.29 -10.93 13.22
CA ALA A 377 4.27 -11.90 12.87
C ALA A 377 4.78 -12.93 11.88
N ALA A 378 4.46 -14.17 12.14
CA ALA A 378 4.46 -15.24 11.15
C ALA A 378 3.05 -15.34 10.57
N VAL A 379 2.93 -15.11 9.25
CA VAL A 379 1.67 -15.16 8.52
C VAL A 379 1.63 -16.42 7.68
N GLY A 380 0.50 -17.12 7.66
CA GLY A 380 0.35 -18.33 6.87
C GLY A 380 -1.06 -18.91 6.95
N ARG A 381 -1.37 -19.78 6.00
CA ARG A 381 -2.69 -20.41 5.88
C ARG A 381 -2.88 -21.57 6.84
N LYS A 382 -4.09 -21.67 7.42
CA LYS A 382 -4.52 -22.80 8.27
C LYS A 382 -3.60 -23.03 9.48
N MET A 383 -2.96 -21.99 10.01
CA MET A 383 -2.08 -22.12 11.18
C MET A 383 -2.83 -22.62 12.42
N ALA A 384 -4.10 -22.20 12.59
CA ALA A 384 -4.99 -22.66 13.65
C ALA A 384 -5.23 -24.17 13.65
N TYR A 385 -5.26 -24.76 12.47
CA TYR A 385 -5.63 -26.17 12.29
C TYR A 385 -4.42 -27.12 12.26
N ARG A 386 -3.21 -26.59 12.53
CA ARG A 386 -1.98 -27.41 12.56
C ARG A 386 -1.42 -27.50 14.00
N PRO A 387 -1.64 -28.62 14.70
CA PRO A 387 -1.12 -28.79 16.04
C PRO A 387 0.41 -28.60 16.11
N GLY A 388 0.87 -27.89 17.12
CA GLY A 388 2.29 -27.73 17.43
C GLY A 388 2.99 -26.55 16.73
N ILE A 389 2.35 -25.80 15.80
CA ILE A 389 2.98 -24.66 15.13
C ILE A 389 3.42 -23.58 16.13
N SER A 390 2.52 -23.11 16.99
CA SER A 390 2.84 -22.11 18.01
C SER A 390 4.00 -22.57 18.89
N GLY A 391 3.97 -23.84 19.31
CA GLY A 391 5.06 -24.42 20.10
C GLY A 391 6.40 -24.38 19.39
N LYS A 392 6.45 -24.70 18.09
CA LYS A 392 7.68 -24.64 17.29
C LYS A 392 8.19 -23.19 17.14
N ILE A 393 7.29 -22.23 16.84
CA ILE A 393 7.65 -20.81 16.73
C ILE A 393 8.28 -20.31 18.03
N PHE A 394 7.62 -20.56 19.16
CA PHE A 394 8.09 -20.08 20.46
C PHE A 394 9.38 -20.79 20.90
N ALA A 395 9.49 -22.11 20.66
CA ALA A 395 10.73 -22.85 20.93
C ALA A 395 11.91 -22.28 20.14
N LYS A 396 11.74 -22.06 18.82
CA LYS A 396 12.81 -21.52 17.99
C LYS A 396 13.25 -20.13 18.42
N LEU A 397 12.34 -19.25 18.80
CA LEU A 397 12.67 -17.93 19.34
C LEU A 397 13.45 -18.06 20.67
N GLY A 398 12.97 -18.90 21.59
CA GLY A 398 13.62 -19.12 22.90
C GLY A 398 15.00 -19.76 22.78
N GLU A 399 15.18 -20.80 21.94
CA GLU A 399 16.47 -21.46 21.65
C GLU A 399 17.53 -20.48 21.13
N ASN A 400 17.08 -19.43 20.45
CA ASN A 400 17.96 -18.37 19.92
C ASN A 400 18.02 -17.12 20.81
N GLY A 401 17.61 -17.22 22.07
CA GLY A 401 17.75 -16.16 23.06
C GLY A 401 16.79 -14.97 22.88
N VAL A 402 15.76 -15.09 22.03
CA VAL A 402 14.74 -14.05 21.85
C VAL A 402 13.68 -14.18 22.95
N ASN A 403 13.56 -13.16 23.79
CA ASN A 403 12.55 -13.13 24.84
C ASN A 403 11.22 -12.60 24.32
N ILE A 404 10.15 -13.40 24.42
CA ILE A 404 8.81 -13.03 24.01
C ILE A 404 8.14 -12.22 25.13
N ARG A 405 7.72 -11.00 24.84
CA ARG A 405 7.08 -10.06 25.77
C ARG A 405 5.56 -10.11 25.73
N MET A 406 4.99 -10.48 24.58
CA MET A 406 3.56 -10.72 24.40
C MET A 406 3.32 -11.71 23.25
N ILE A 407 2.16 -12.33 23.28
CA ILE A 407 1.67 -13.25 22.25
C ILE A 407 0.23 -12.85 21.92
N THR A 408 -0.10 -12.80 20.63
CA THR A 408 -1.46 -12.64 20.16
C THR A 408 -1.71 -13.59 19.00
N GLN A 409 -2.85 -14.26 19.02
CA GLN A 409 -3.32 -15.13 17.96
C GLN A 409 -4.85 -15.05 17.92
N GLY A 410 -5.44 -14.75 16.78
CA GLY A 410 -6.89 -14.67 16.61
C GLY A 410 -7.52 -16.02 16.23
N PRO A 411 -8.83 -16.18 16.30
CA PRO A 411 -9.51 -17.46 16.01
C PRO A 411 -9.51 -17.84 14.52
N GLU A 412 -9.44 -16.89 13.62
CA GLU A 412 -9.34 -17.14 12.16
C GLU A 412 -7.90 -17.37 11.67
N GLU A 413 -6.97 -17.13 12.49
CA GLU A 413 -5.56 -17.47 12.55
C GLU A 413 -4.82 -17.59 11.23
N LEU A 414 -4.71 -16.46 10.57
CA LEU A 414 -3.76 -16.28 9.49
C LEU A 414 -2.37 -15.87 10.01
N ASN A 415 -2.25 -15.60 11.33
CA ASN A 415 -1.00 -15.14 11.91
C ASN A 415 -0.78 -15.62 13.35
N ILE A 416 0.49 -15.67 13.75
CA ILE A 416 0.94 -15.70 15.13
C ILE A 416 1.82 -14.48 15.34
N ILE A 417 1.44 -13.64 16.29
CA ILE A 417 2.09 -12.37 16.56
C ILE A 417 2.82 -12.46 17.90
N VAL A 418 4.08 -12.06 17.90
CA VAL A 418 4.90 -11.94 19.11
C VAL A 418 5.42 -10.50 19.26
N GLY A 419 5.34 -9.98 20.48
CA GLY A 419 6.05 -8.77 20.87
C GLY A 419 7.42 -9.14 21.42
N VAL A 420 8.46 -8.47 20.95
CA VAL A 420 9.85 -8.63 21.40
C VAL A 420 10.47 -7.25 21.70
N GLU A 421 11.60 -7.22 22.40
CA GLU A 421 12.35 -5.97 22.52
C GLU A 421 12.91 -5.54 21.17
N GLU A 422 12.96 -4.25 20.87
CA GLU A 422 13.41 -3.74 19.55
C GLU A 422 14.82 -4.19 19.17
N LYS A 423 15.68 -4.43 20.15
CA LYS A 423 17.05 -4.97 19.93
C LYS A 423 17.03 -6.37 19.31
N ASP A 424 16.01 -7.17 19.65
CA ASP A 424 15.88 -8.57 19.22
C ASP A 424 15.08 -8.71 17.92
N PHE A 425 14.54 -7.59 17.39
CA PHE A 425 13.64 -7.55 16.23
C PHE A 425 14.19 -8.26 14.99
N ALA A 426 15.38 -7.86 14.56
CA ALA A 426 16.00 -8.44 13.36
C ALA A 426 16.37 -9.92 13.56
N GLN A 427 16.80 -10.28 14.77
CA GLN A 427 17.10 -11.66 15.12
C GLN A 427 15.84 -12.52 15.08
N ALA A 428 14.74 -12.06 15.65
CA ALA A 428 13.47 -12.78 15.64
C ALA A 428 13.00 -13.09 14.20
N ILE A 429 13.04 -12.11 13.30
CA ILE A 429 12.69 -12.31 11.90
C ILE A 429 13.61 -13.35 11.22
N ARG A 430 14.93 -13.24 11.40
CA ARG A 430 15.90 -14.19 10.82
C ARG A 430 15.69 -15.61 11.36
N VAL A 431 15.47 -15.76 12.65
CA VAL A 431 15.24 -17.07 13.29
C VAL A 431 14.00 -17.72 12.70
N LEU A 432 12.89 -17.00 12.62
CA LEU A 432 11.66 -17.53 12.04
C LEU A 432 11.84 -17.86 10.55
N TYR A 433 12.46 -16.99 9.78
CA TYR A 433 12.70 -17.25 8.36
C TYR A 433 13.56 -18.49 8.13
N ASN A 434 14.70 -18.59 8.81
CA ASN A 434 15.61 -19.72 8.63
C ASN A 434 14.97 -21.05 9.06
N SER A 435 14.21 -21.06 10.19
CA SER A 435 13.62 -22.27 10.72
C SER A 435 12.38 -22.78 9.97
N PHE A 436 11.66 -21.90 9.27
CA PHE A 436 10.38 -22.28 8.69
C PHE A 436 10.28 -22.08 7.18
N VAL A 437 11.25 -21.40 6.59
CA VAL A 437 11.33 -21.21 5.15
C VAL A 437 12.54 -21.95 4.59
N LYS A 438 13.76 -21.66 5.04
CA LYS A 438 14.98 -22.30 4.49
C LYS A 438 15.11 -23.79 4.80
N GLU A 439 14.60 -24.29 5.95
CA GLU A 439 14.65 -25.71 6.28
C GLU A 439 13.63 -26.56 5.48
N HIS A 440 12.74 -25.90 4.70
CA HIS A 440 11.70 -26.56 3.90
C HIS A 440 11.82 -26.27 2.40
N ILE A 441 12.82 -25.49 1.97
CA ILE A 441 13.24 -25.33 0.58
C ILE A 441 14.43 -26.25 0.30
#